data_e4341d9be729342f871744bc9fe39a21
#
_entry.id   e4341d9be729342f871744bc9fe39a21
#
_cell.length_a   1.000
_cell.length_b   1.000
_cell.length_c   1.000
_cell.angle_alpha   90.00
_cell.angle_beta   90.00
_cell.angle_gamma   90.00
#
_symmetry.space_group_name_H-M   'P 1'
#
loop_
_entity.id
_entity.type
_entity.pdbx_description
1 polymer ?
#
loop_
_entity_poly.entity_id
_entity_poly.type
_entity_poly.pdbx_seq_one_letter_code
_entity_poly.pdbx_strand_id
1 'polypeptide(L)'
;VQEGDQIRKGQPLAIFDSRPQIEAEIAEVDAQIQSAALEVRLQQREVSRYEAAAKVGAAAMVAFEEKQDELRRFQREGVELIAKKRSLETDLAESELLSPINGVVLKINSRVGERPDNNGVMEVGASQAMEALVEVYESDINRISIGQPVTLTSENGGFKGTLEGSVGRITPQVRQRKVLSTDPTGDADARVIEVDVVLSPESAQRVTQLSGLKVIARFKAP
;
A
#
# COMPACT_ATOMS: atom_id res chain seq x y z
N VAL A 1 6.03 -2.72 -15.76
CA VAL A 1 7.29 -2.99 -15.01
C VAL A 1 7.70 -4.45 -15.18
N GLN A 2 8.98 -4.76 -14.97
CA GLN A 2 9.57 -6.10 -15.03
C GLN A 2 10.31 -6.39 -13.71
N GLU A 3 10.56 -7.68 -13.45
CA GLU A 3 11.39 -8.07 -12.30
C GLU A 3 12.81 -7.49 -12.45
N GLY A 4 13.31 -6.88 -11.38
CA GLY A 4 14.58 -6.14 -11.38
C GLY A 4 14.47 -4.64 -11.66
N ASP A 5 13.30 -4.14 -12.10
CA ASP A 5 13.12 -2.70 -12.36
C ASP A 5 13.20 -1.89 -11.08
N GLN A 6 13.89 -0.75 -11.14
CA GLN A 6 13.86 0.24 -10.07
C GLN A 6 12.56 1.04 -10.12
N ILE A 7 11.93 1.18 -8.98
CA ILE A 7 10.64 1.86 -8.81
C ILE A 7 10.74 2.97 -7.77
N ARG A 8 9.89 3.98 -7.93
CA ARG A 8 9.75 5.09 -6.99
C ARG A 8 8.40 5.03 -6.28
N LYS A 9 8.36 5.49 -5.05
CA LYS A 9 7.09 5.65 -4.32
C LYS A 9 6.11 6.49 -5.13
N GLY A 10 4.87 5.97 -5.29
CA GLY A 10 3.82 6.58 -6.10
C GLY A 10 3.91 6.30 -7.60
N GLN A 11 4.90 5.53 -8.07
CA GLN A 11 4.98 5.12 -9.46
C GLN A 11 3.92 4.07 -9.78
N PRO A 12 3.17 4.22 -10.89
CA PRO A 12 2.25 3.18 -11.36
C PRO A 12 2.96 1.88 -11.71
N LEU A 13 2.50 0.78 -11.14
CA LEU A 13 3.05 -0.56 -11.35
C LEU A 13 2.14 -1.43 -12.21
N ALA A 14 0.81 -1.32 -12.01
CA ALA A 14 -0.21 -2.02 -12.78
C ALA A 14 -1.49 -1.19 -12.85
N ILE A 15 -2.31 -1.45 -13.86
CA ILE A 15 -3.64 -0.88 -14.04
C ILE A 15 -4.61 -2.07 -14.17
N PHE A 16 -5.70 -2.03 -13.39
CA PHE A 16 -6.73 -3.06 -13.45
C PHE A 16 -7.70 -2.82 -14.60
N ASP A 17 -8.24 -3.88 -15.16
CA ASP A 17 -9.18 -3.89 -16.29
C ASP A 17 -10.56 -3.30 -15.95
N SER A 18 -10.87 -3.12 -14.67
CA SER A 18 -12.08 -2.42 -14.20
C SER A 18 -12.06 -0.90 -14.46
N ARG A 19 -10.89 -0.30 -14.67
CA ARG A 19 -10.74 1.16 -14.82
C ARG A 19 -11.65 1.80 -15.86
N PRO A 20 -11.73 1.31 -17.12
CA PRO A 20 -12.60 1.92 -18.14
C PRO A 20 -14.09 1.90 -17.78
N GLN A 21 -14.52 0.84 -17.09
CA GLN A 21 -15.90 0.72 -16.63
C GLN A 21 -16.20 1.78 -15.54
N ILE A 22 -15.30 1.93 -14.55
CA ILE A 22 -15.44 2.92 -13.47
C ILE A 22 -15.45 4.35 -14.05
N GLU A 23 -14.57 4.65 -15.02
CA GLU A 23 -14.57 5.94 -15.73
C GLU A 23 -15.89 6.22 -16.45
N ALA A 24 -16.50 5.22 -17.07
CA ALA A 24 -17.81 5.35 -17.69
C ALA A 24 -18.94 5.58 -16.66
N GLU A 25 -18.89 4.89 -15.53
CA GLU A 25 -19.85 5.07 -14.44
C GLU A 25 -19.74 6.48 -13.80
N ILE A 26 -18.54 7.01 -13.65
CA ILE A 26 -18.31 8.41 -13.20
C ILE A 26 -18.94 9.40 -14.19
N ALA A 27 -18.73 9.21 -15.50
CA ALA A 27 -19.31 10.07 -16.51
C ALA A 27 -20.86 10.03 -16.49
N GLU A 28 -21.46 8.87 -16.28
CA GLU A 28 -22.90 8.73 -16.12
C GLU A 28 -23.41 9.51 -14.88
N VAL A 29 -22.78 9.32 -13.73
CA VAL A 29 -23.14 10.01 -12.48
C VAL A 29 -22.95 11.52 -12.62
N ASP A 30 -21.92 11.99 -13.33
CA ASP A 30 -21.73 13.42 -13.63
C ASP A 30 -22.89 14.00 -14.44
N ALA A 31 -23.40 13.28 -15.42
CA ALA A 31 -24.58 13.69 -16.16
C ALA A 31 -25.84 13.76 -15.26
N GLN A 32 -26.01 12.78 -14.36
CA GLN A 32 -27.09 12.76 -13.37
C GLN A 32 -26.99 13.96 -12.40
N ILE A 33 -25.81 14.30 -11.92
CA ILE A 33 -25.56 15.48 -11.05
C ILE A 33 -25.94 16.76 -11.78
N GLN A 34 -25.58 16.89 -13.06
CA GLN A 34 -25.96 18.08 -13.85
C GLN A 34 -27.48 18.20 -14.00
N SER A 35 -28.18 17.09 -14.26
CA SER A 35 -29.63 17.05 -14.35
C SER A 35 -30.29 17.39 -13.01
N ALA A 36 -29.85 16.82 -11.91
CA ALA A 36 -30.32 17.13 -10.56
C ALA A 36 -30.11 18.61 -10.19
N ALA A 37 -28.97 19.18 -10.58
CA ALA A 37 -28.72 20.62 -10.36
C ALA A 37 -29.66 21.53 -11.13
N LEU A 38 -30.08 21.14 -12.34
CA LEU A 38 -31.12 21.87 -13.09
C LEU A 38 -32.47 21.77 -12.39
N GLU A 39 -32.84 20.58 -11.92
CA GLU A 39 -34.09 20.36 -11.18
C GLU A 39 -34.16 21.20 -9.89
N VAL A 40 -33.09 21.21 -9.11
CA VAL A 40 -32.96 22.06 -7.92
C VAL A 40 -33.17 23.54 -8.27
N ARG A 41 -32.60 24.04 -9.38
CA ARG A 41 -32.80 25.43 -9.83
C ARG A 41 -34.23 25.72 -10.26
N LEU A 42 -34.92 24.75 -10.88
CA LEU A 42 -36.32 24.87 -11.26
C LEU A 42 -37.19 24.94 -9.99
N GLN A 43 -37.02 24.01 -9.07
CA GLN A 43 -37.76 23.96 -7.80
C GLN A 43 -37.47 25.21 -6.93
N GLN A 44 -36.26 25.72 -6.91
CA GLN A 44 -35.95 26.96 -6.22
C GLN A 44 -36.76 28.14 -6.74
N ARG A 45 -36.93 28.24 -8.07
CA ARG A 45 -37.80 29.30 -8.67
C ARG A 45 -39.27 29.08 -8.30
N GLU A 46 -39.77 27.84 -8.28
CA GLU A 46 -41.11 27.53 -7.84
C GLU A 46 -41.36 27.97 -6.40
N VAL A 47 -40.44 27.58 -5.49
CA VAL A 47 -40.49 28.00 -4.08
C VAL A 47 -40.57 29.50 -3.94
N SER A 48 -39.72 30.25 -4.66
CA SER A 48 -39.73 31.72 -4.63
C SER A 48 -41.04 32.33 -5.14
N ARG A 49 -41.65 31.70 -6.16
CA ARG A 49 -42.94 32.14 -6.70
C ARG A 49 -44.08 31.91 -5.70
N TYR A 50 -44.12 30.73 -5.06
CA TYR A 50 -45.14 30.40 -4.05
C TYR A 50 -44.95 31.22 -2.78
N GLU A 51 -43.71 31.50 -2.36
CA GLU A 51 -43.43 32.42 -1.25
C GLU A 51 -43.99 33.83 -1.50
N ALA A 52 -43.74 34.39 -2.69
CA ALA A 52 -44.30 35.68 -3.07
C ALA A 52 -45.86 35.70 -3.10
N ALA A 53 -46.47 34.65 -3.63
CA ALA A 53 -47.90 34.50 -3.68
C ALA A 53 -48.53 34.34 -2.28
N ALA A 54 -47.92 33.59 -1.40
CA ALA A 54 -48.38 33.41 -0.03
C ALA A 54 -48.32 34.71 0.78
N LYS A 55 -47.29 35.53 0.60
CA LYS A 55 -47.15 36.84 1.26
C LYS A 55 -48.28 37.83 0.94
N VAL A 56 -48.92 37.72 -0.23
CA VAL A 56 -50.05 38.57 -0.65
C VAL A 56 -51.39 37.87 -0.53
N GLY A 57 -51.42 36.69 0.10
CA GLY A 57 -52.66 35.90 0.27
C GLY A 57 -53.18 35.24 -1.00
N ALA A 58 -52.42 35.22 -2.09
CA ALA A 58 -52.83 34.60 -3.37
C ALA A 58 -52.52 33.08 -3.45
N ALA A 59 -51.84 32.50 -2.47
CA ALA A 59 -51.62 31.07 -2.33
C ALA A 59 -51.75 30.64 -0.85
N ALA A 60 -52.15 29.37 -0.63
CA ALA A 60 -52.19 28.83 0.70
C ALA A 60 -50.77 28.58 1.23
N MET A 61 -50.54 28.84 2.52
CA MET A 61 -49.24 28.59 3.19
C MET A 61 -48.78 27.12 3.06
N VAL A 62 -49.74 26.19 3.15
CA VAL A 62 -49.51 24.75 2.97
C VAL A 62 -48.88 24.44 1.62
N ALA A 63 -49.33 25.08 0.53
CA ALA A 63 -48.75 24.87 -0.80
C ALA A 63 -47.34 25.40 -0.91
N PHE A 64 -46.98 26.45 -0.17
CA PHE A 64 -45.61 26.92 -0.09
C PHE A 64 -44.72 25.92 0.67
N GLU A 65 -45.19 25.39 1.80
CA GLU A 65 -44.44 24.38 2.60
C GLU A 65 -44.22 23.09 1.80
N GLU A 66 -45.21 22.63 1.03
CA GLU A 66 -45.06 21.49 0.12
C GLU A 66 -43.96 21.71 -0.91
N LYS A 67 -43.86 22.91 -1.50
CA LYS A 67 -42.84 23.22 -2.45
C LYS A 67 -41.44 23.32 -1.82
N GLN A 68 -41.35 23.74 -0.57
CA GLN A 68 -40.10 23.68 0.18
C GLN A 68 -39.66 22.24 0.46
N ASP A 69 -40.61 21.36 0.80
CA ASP A 69 -40.27 19.95 1.04
C ASP A 69 -39.81 19.24 -0.23
N GLU A 70 -40.46 19.57 -1.36
CA GLU A 70 -40.05 19.06 -2.67
C GLU A 70 -38.64 19.53 -3.03
N LEU A 71 -38.29 20.80 -2.83
CA LEU A 71 -36.96 21.35 -3.02
C LEU A 71 -35.93 20.60 -2.14
N ARG A 72 -36.26 20.38 -0.85
CA ARG A 72 -35.37 19.64 0.06
C ARG A 72 -35.13 18.22 -0.40
N ARG A 73 -36.12 17.57 -1.02
CA ARG A 73 -35.98 16.23 -1.59
C ARG A 73 -34.99 16.21 -2.75
N PHE A 74 -35.13 17.13 -3.72
CA PHE A 74 -34.19 17.23 -4.86
C PHE A 74 -32.77 17.60 -4.42
N GLN A 75 -32.63 18.46 -3.42
CA GLN A 75 -31.32 18.79 -2.84
C GLN A 75 -30.63 17.56 -2.23
N ARG A 76 -31.39 16.70 -1.50
CA ARG A 76 -30.86 15.46 -0.95
C ARG A 76 -30.44 14.47 -2.03
N GLU A 77 -31.23 14.31 -3.08
CA GLU A 77 -30.88 13.49 -4.23
C GLU A 77 -29.56 13.95 -4.88
N GLY A 78 -29.38 15.24 -5.05
CA GLY A 78 -28.10 15.80 -5.54
C GLY A 78 -26.91 15.48 -4.63
N VAL A 79 -27.10 15.51 -3.31
CA VAL A 79 -26.05 15.14 -2.33
C VAL A 79 -25.72 13.65 -2.42
N GLU A 80 -26.71 12.78 -2.59
CA GLU A 80 -26.52 11.34 -2.75
C GLU A 80 -25.72 11.01 -4.02
N LEU A 81 -26.02 11.67 -5.14
CA LEU A 81 -25.26 11.51 -6.38
C LEU A 81 -23.81 11.96 -6.24
N ILE A 82 -23.54 13.06 -5.53
CA ILE A 82 -22.18 13.54 -5.25
C ILE A 82 -21.43 12.51 -4.38
N ALA A 83 -22.09 11.94 -3.39
CA ALA A 83 -21.50 10.89 -2.55
C ALA A 83 -21.17 9.63 -3.37
N LYS A 84 -22.07 9.22 -4.28
CA LYS A 84 -21.84 8.10 -5.21
C LYS A 84 -20.64 8.36 -6.11
N LYS A 85 -20.54 9.57 -6.71
CA LYS A 85 -19.38 9.96 -7.52
C LYS A 85 -18.09 9.81 -6.73
N ARG A 86 -18.05 10.32 -5.48
CA ARG A 86 -16.85 10.23 -4.63
C ARG A 86 -16.43 8.80 -4.33
N SER A 87 -17.39 7.88 -4.15
CA SER A 87 -17.08 6.45 -4.03
C SER A 87 -16.40 5.91 -5.27
N LEU A 88 -16.99 6.19 -6.45
CA LEU A 88 -16.41 5.76 -7.74
C LEU A 88 -15.02 6.37 -8.01
N GLU A 89 -14.78 7.61 -7.59
CA GLU A 89 -13.44 8.24 -7.69
C GLU A 89 -12.42 7.53 -6.80
N THR A 90 -12.85 7.00 -5.64
CA THR A 90 -12.00 6.16 -4.80
C THR A 90 -11.70 4.83 -5.48
N ASP A 91 -12.72 4.16 -6.01
CA ASP A 91 -12.57 2.90 -6.74
C ASP A 91 -11.67 3.08 -7.99
N LEU A 92 -11.77 4.23 -8.65
CA LEU A 92 -10.89 4.61 -9.78
C LEU A 92 -9.43 4.74 -9.32
N ALA A 93 -9.19 5.37 -8.19
CA ALA A 93 -7.84 5.48 -7.64
C ALA A 93 -7.27 4.11 -7.24
N GLU A 94 -8.12 3.22 -6.70
CA GLU A 94 -7.74 1.84 -6.35
C GLU A 94 -7.56 0.93 -7.57
N SER A 95 -8.07 1.33 -8.75
CA SER A 95 -7.86 0.61 -10.02
C SER A 95 -6.43 0.74 -10.57
N GLU A 96 -5.59 1.54 -9.93
CA GLU A 96 -4.19 1.73 -10.26
C GLU A 96 -3.32 1.30 -9.07
N LEU A 97 -2.48 0.28 -9.28
CA LEU A 97 -1.54 -0.17 -8.26
C LEU A 97 -0.31 0.73 -8.26
N LEU A 98 -0.12 1.49 -7.19
CA LEU A 98 1.02 2.38 -7.01
C LEU A 98 2.09 1.75 -6.10
N SER A 99 3.36 2.03 -6.37
CA SER A 99 4.43 1.60 -5.48
C SER A 99 4.37 2.32 -4.11
N PRO A 100 4.33 1.58 -3.00
CA PRO A 100 4.34 2.17 -1.65
C PRO A 100 5.72 2.70 -1.24
N ILE A 101 6.80 2.27 -1.93
CA ILE A 101 8.20 2.52 -1.55
C ILE A 101 9.07 2.89 -2.76
N ASN A 102 10.25 3.46 -2.49
CA ASN A 102 11.36 3.47 -3.44
C ASN A 102 12.10 2.13 -3.32
N GLY A 103 12.31 1.43 -4.44
CA GLY A 103 12.90 0.11 -4.36
C GLY A 103 13.05 -0.59 -5.71
N VAL A 104 12.94 -1.90 -5.68
CA VAL A 104 13.07 -2.80 -6.84
C VAL A 104 11.90 -3.77 -6.85
N VAL A 105 11.41 -4.12 -8.04
CA VAL A 105 10.47 -5.21 -8.24
C VAL A 105 11.21 -6.53 -8.07
N LEU A 106 10.90 -7.28 -7.00
CA LEU A 106 11.55 -8.55 -6.71
C LEU A 106 10.92 -9.71 -7.48
N LYS A 107 9.59 -9.71 -7.58
CA LYS A 107 8.84 -10.78 -8.22
C LYS A 107 7.49 -10.28 -8.72
N ILE A 108 7.05 -10.79 -9.86
CA ILE A 108 5.71 -10.57 -10.40
C ILE A 108 4.93 -11.87 -10.24
N ASN A 109 3.91 -11.86 -9.38
CA ASN A 109 3.08 -13.02 -9.08
C ASN A 109 1.90 -13.18 -10.05
N SER A 110 1.39 -12.07 -10.62
CA SER A 110 0.27 -12.09 -11.57
C SER A 110 0.63 -11.35 -12.84
N ARG A 111 0.37 -11.96 -13.99
CA ARG A 111 0.62 -11.39 -15.31
C ARG A 111 -0.61 -10.66 -15.85
N VAL A 112 -0.41 -9.89 -16.91
CA VAL A 112 -1.51 -9.21 -17.60
C VAL A 112 -2.56 -10.22 -18.07
N GLY A 113 -3.81 -9.99 -17.71
CA GLY A 113 -4.94 -10.89 -18.00
C GLY A 113 -5.19 -11.96 -16.92
N GLU A 114 -4.36 -12.07 -15.91
CA GLU A 114 -4.55 -12.98 -14.78
C GLU A 114 -5.23 -12.25 -13.60
N ARG A 115 -6.05 -13.00 -12.86
CA ARG A 115 -6.62 -12.50 -11.60
C ARG A 115 -5.61 -12.74 -10.48
N PRO A 116 -5.24 -11.71 -9.69
CA PRO A 116 -4.36 -11.87 -8.55
C PRO A 116 -4.88 -12.91 -7.55
N ASP A 117 -3.98 -13.72 -7.04
CA ASP A 117 -4.22 -14.69 -5.97
C ASP A 117 -3.84 -14.11 -4.59
N ASN A 118 -3.76 -14.97 -3.56
CA ASN A 118 -3.40 -14.58 -2.19
C ASN A 118 -1.96 -14.05 -2.06
N ASN A 119 -1.10 -14.25 -3.07
CA ASN A 119 0.26 -13.71 -3.09
C ASN A 119 0.31 -12.28 -3.63
N GLY A 120 -0.84 -11.74 -4.08
CA GLY A 120 -0.96 -10.41 -4.64
C GLY A 120 -0.40 -10.30 -6.06
N VAL A 121 -0.23 -9.06 -6.55
CA VAL A 121 0.21 -8.79 -7.91
C VAL A 121 1.72 -8.94 -8.05
N MET A 122 2.49 -8.35 -7.14
CA MET A 122 3.95 -8.38 -7.17
C MET A 122 4.56 -8.14 -5.80
N GLU A 123 5.83 -8.52 -5.66
CA GLU A 123 6.65 -8.25 -4.48
C GLU A 123 7.64 -7.14 -4.79
N VAL A 124 7.71 -6.13 -3.93
CA VAL A 124 8.63 -5.01 -4.05
C VAL A 124 9.49 -4.90 -2.79
N GLY A 125 10.77 -4.67 -2.97
CA GLY A 125 11.73 -4.53 -1.89
C GLY A 125 12.37 -3.15 -1.84
N ALA A 126 12.59 -2.61 -0.62
CA ALA A 126 13.31 -1.36 -0.42
C ALA A 126 14.81 -1.57 -0.69
N SER A 127 15.28 -1.12 -1.85
CA SER A 127 16.68 -1.34 -2.26
C SER A 127 17.72 -0.47 -1.51
N GLN A 128 17.27 0.56 -0.80
CA GLN A 128 18.16 1.48 -0.08
C GLN A 128 18.40 1.09 1.39
N ALA A 129 17.56 0.23 1.94
CA ALA A 129 17.62 -0.23 3.33
C ALA A 129 17.75 -1.75 3.36
N MET A 130 18.91 -2.25 2.92
CA MET A 130 19.18 -3.69 2.95
C MET A 130 19.53 -4.10 4.38
N GLU A 131 18.90 -5.16 4.82
CA GLU A 131 19.12 -5.79 6.12
C GLU A 131 19.43 -7.27 5.93
N ALA A 132 20.21 -7.84 6.85
CA ALA A 132 20.41 -9.27 6.92
C ALA A 132 19.68 -9.81 8.15
N LEU A 133 18.77 -10.77 7.92
CA LEU A 133 18.14 -11.53 9.00
C LEU A 133 19.11 -12.64 9.43
N VAL A 134 19.61 -12.53 10.65
CA VAL A 134 20.57 -13.48 11.22
C VAL A 134 19.90 -14.31 12.32
N GLU A 135 19.96 -15.62 12.21
CA GLU A 135 19.50 -16.55 13.24
C GLU A 135 20.65 -16.82 14.22
N VAL A 136 20.49 -16.38 15.47
CA VAL A 136 21.44 -16.58 16.56
C VAL A 136 20.87 -17.61 17.53
N TYR A 137 21.70 -18.57 17.97
CA TYR A 137 21.30 -19.56 18.96
C TYR A 137 20.88 -18.91 20.29
N GLU A 138 19.87 -19.43 20.93
CA GLU A 138 19.37 -18.96 22.24
C GLU A 138 20.50 -18.89 23.29
N SER A 139 21.47 -19.80 23.24
CA SER A 139 22.63 -19.83 24.14
C SER A 139 23.58 -18.64 23.98
N ASP A 140 23.62 -18.05 22.79
CA ASP A 140 24.60 -17.01 22.44
C ASP A 140 24.02 -15.60 22.41
N ILE A 141 22.69 -15.47 22.49
CA ILE A 141 22.02 -14.17 22.35
C ILE A 141 22.47 -13.14 23.40
N ASN A 142 22.84 -13.58 24.60
CA ASN A 142 23.32 -12.70 25.68
C ASN A 142 24.64 -11.98 25.33
N ARG A 143 25.32 -12.41 24.29
CA ARG A 143 26.56 -11.77 23.78
C ARG A 143 26.28 -10.73 22.69
N ILE A 144 25.03 -10.59 22.26
CA ILE A 144 24.64 -9.69 21.18
C ILE A 144 23.95 -8.45 21.77
N SER A 145 24.36 -7.29 21.29
CA SER A 145 23.80 -6.02 21.73
C SER A 145 23.41 -5.14 20.53
N ILE A 146 22.38 -4.33 20.70
CA ILE A 146 21.96 -3.36 19.67
C ILE A 146 23.13 -2.39 19.40
N GLY A 147 23.36 -2.09 18.12
CA GLY A 147 24.48 -1.26 17.67
C GLY A 147 25.82 -1.99 17.53
N GLN A 148 25.90 -3.27 17.93
CA GLN A 148 27.14 -4.06 17.80
C GLN A 148 27.53 -4.22 16.33
N PRO A 149 28.82 -3.96 15.97
CA PRO A 149 29.29 -4.11 14.59
C PRO A 149 29.29 -5.55 14.14
N VAL A 150 28.82 -5.79 12.91
CA VAL A 150 28.74 -7.11 12.29
C VAL A 150 29.39 -7.08 10.92
N THR A 151 30.16 -8.13 10.62
CA THR A 151 30.70 -8.36 9.29
C THR A 151 29.98 -9.56 8.66
N LEU A 152 29.49 -9.37 7.43
CA LEU A 152 28.78 -10.40 6.68
C LEU A 152 29.63 -10.88 5.51
N THR A 153 29.64 -12.19 5.30
CA THR A 153 30.27 -12.85 4.14
C THR A 153 29.24 -13.69 3.41
N SER A 154 29.36 -13.79 2.08
CA SER A 154 28.46 -14.67 1.32
C SER A 154 28.84 -16.13 1.60
N GLU A 155 27.82 -16.97 1.86
CA GLU A 155 28.04 -18.41 2.04
C GLU A 155 28.39 -19.09 0.70
N ASN A 156 27.71 -18.69 -0.38
CA ASN A 156 27.79 -19.36 -1.69
C ASN A 156 28.41 -18.45 -2.79
N GLY A 157 29.14 -17.41 -2.42
CA GLY A 157 29.85 -16.55 -3.39
C GLY A 157 28.97 -15.56 -4.15
N GLY A 158 27.77 -15.23 -3.66
CA GLY A 158 26.87 -14.28 -4.30
C GLY A 158 27.41 -12.85 -4.37
N PHE A 159 28.35 -12.51 -3.48
CA PHE A 159 29.17 -11.28 -3.57
C PHE A 159 30.59 -11.56 -3.11
N LYS A 160 31.56 -10.71 -3.54
CA LYS A 160 32.96 -10.81 -3.15
C LYS A 160 33.27 -9.94 -1.95
N GLY A 161 34.18 -10.40 -1.07
CA GLY A 161 34.63 -9.68 0.11
C GLY A 161 33.59 -9.70 1.25
N THR A 162 33.59 -8.64 2.04
CA THR A 162 32.74 -8.49 3.22
C THR A 162 31.77 -7.33 3.09
N LEU A 163 30.63 -7.42 3.76
CA LEU A 163 29.72 -6.32 4.00
C LEU A 163 29.78 -5.96 5.48
N GLU A 164 29.70 -4.68 5.76
CA GLU A 164 29.69 -4.16 7.13
C GLU A 164 28.27 -3.71 7.48
N GLY A 165 27.89 -3.95 8.73
CA GLY A 165 26.59 -3.55 9.26
C GLY A 165 26.63 -3.48 10.78
N SER A 166 25.50 -3.23 11.38
CA SER A 166 25.32 -3.22 12.83
C SER A 166 23.99 -3.84 13.23
N VAL A 167 23.92 -4.38 14.44
CA VAL A 167 22.69 -4.93 15.02
C VAL A 167 21.67 -3.80 15.16
N GLY A 168 20.59 -3.87 14.40
CA GLY A 168 19.48 -2.91 14.46
C GLY A 168 18.39 -3.33 15.44
N ARG A 169 18.03 -4.62 15.43
CA ARG A 169 16.95 -5.15 16.27
C ARG A 169 17.22 -6.60 16.66
N ILE A 170 16.79 -6.96 17.85
CA ILE A 170 16.76 -8.34 18.34
C ILE A 170 15.29 -8.69 18.57
N THR A 171 14.78 -9.70 17.89
CA THR A 171 13.38 -10.11 18.02
C THR A 171 13.18 -10.86 19.37
N PRO A 172 12.23 -10.45 20.23
CA PRO A 172 12.10 -11.03 21.57
C PRO A 172 11.39 -12.41 21.58
N GLN A 173 11.42 -13.12 20.45
CA GLN A 173 10.75 -14.42 20.32
C GLN A 173 11.73 -15.49 19.89
N VAL A 174 11.81 -16.57 20.66
CA VAL A 174 12.56 -17.76 20.30
C VAL A 174 11.73 -18.58 19.31
N ARG A 175 12.35 -18.99 18.20
CA ARG A 175 11.72 -19.78 17.13
C ARG A 175 12.56 -21.00 16.81
N GLN A 176 11.97 -21.96 16.11
CA GLN A 176 12.73 -23.01 15.46
C GLN A 176 13.49 -22.45 14.26
N ARG A 177 14.68 -22.94 14.05
CA ARG A 177 15.55 -22.58 12.93
C ARG A 177 14.85 -22.82 11.60
N LYS A 178 14.87 -21.84 10.71
CA LYS A 178 14.31 -21.92 9.36
C LYS A 178 15.38 -22.07 8.28
N VAL A 179 16.54 -21.45 8.50
CA VAL A 179 17.64 -21.50 7.55
C VAL A 179 18.38 -22.84 7.72
N LEU A 180 18.27 -23.72 6.72
CA LEU A 180 19.03 -24.95 6.68
C LEU A 180 20.52 -24.62 6.61
N SER A 181 21.30 -25.09 7.58
CA SER A 181 22.76 -25.02 7.54
C SER A 181 23.29 -25.98 6.48
N THR A 182 24.33 -25.55 5.78
CA THR A 182 25.16 -26.45 4.96
C THR A 182 26.10 -27.32 5.82
N ASP A 183 26.20 -27.02 7.12
CA ASP A 183 26.92 -27.85 8.07
C ASP A 183 26.09 -29.10 8.44
N PRO A 184 26.53 -30.33 8.10
CA PRO A 184 25.80 -31.55 8.39
C PRO A 184 25.68 -31.85 9.88
N THR A 185 26.43 -31.13 10.75
CA THR A 185 26.35 -31.27 12.21
C THR A 185 25.40 -30.23 12.83
N GLY A 186 24.79 -29.36 12.01
CA GLY A 186 23.85 -28.34 12.46
C GLY A 186 22.55 -28.96 12.94
N ASP A 187 22.18 -28.68 14.19
CA ASP A 187 20.93 -29.14 14.80
C ASP A 187 19.72 -28.52 14.10
N ALA A 188 18.92 -29.34 13.43
CA ALA A 188 17.72 -28.90 12.72
C ALA A 188 16.62 -28.40 13.68
N ASP A 189 16.64 -28.82 14.94
CA ASP A 189 15.68 -28.45 15.98
C ASP A 189 16.21 -27.31 16.88
N ALA A 190 17.30 -26.66 16.46
CA ALA A 190 17.90 -25.58 17.24
C ALA A 190 16.93 -24.42 17.43
N ARG A 191 16.89 -23.92 18.66
CA ARG A 191 16.14 -22.72 19.03
C ARG A 191 16.98 -21.50 18.75
N VAL A 192 16.41 -20.58 17.97
CA VAL A 192 17.09 -19.36 17.50
C VAL A 192 16.27 -18.11 17.81
N ILE A 193 16.98 -17.01 17.88
CA ILE A 193 16.45 -15.66 17.98
C ILE A 193 16.87 -14.91 16.72
N GLU A 194 15.91 -14.26 16.05
CA GLU A 194 16.15 -13.49 14.86
C GLU A 194 16.75 -12.13 15.24
N VAL A 195 17.86 -11.78 14.60
CA VAL A 195 18.58 -10.52 14.76
C VAL A 195 18.66 -9.82 13.41
N ASP A 196 18.09 -8.62 13.30
CA ASP A 196 18.18 -7.80 12.11
C ASP A 196 19.49 -7.00 12.14
N VAL A 197 20.31 -7.20 11.13
CA VAL A 197 21.56 -6.46 10.92
C VAL A 197 21.37 -5.47 9.80
N VAL A 198 21.38 -4.18 10.12
CA VAL A 198 21.29 -3.08 9.16
C VAL A 198 22.65 -2.91 8.49
N LEU A 199 22.67 -2.97 7.17
CA LEU A 199 23.91 -2.78 6.40
C LEU A 199 24.31 -1.30 6.36
N SER A 200 25.62 -1.04 6.32
CA SER A 200 26.12 0.29 6.02
C SER A 200 25.67 0.73 4.61
N PRO A 201 25.54 2.05 4.34
CA PRO A 201 25.11 2.53 3.01
C PRO A 201 25.97 1.99 1.86
N GLU A 202 27.28 1.89 2.05
CA GLU A 202 28.20 1.35 1.05
C GLU A 202 27.98 -0.15 0.83
N SER A 203 27.77 -0.91 1.90
CA SER A 203 27.47 -2.34 1.83
C SER A 203 26.09 -2.59 1.19
N ALA A 204 25.08 -1.81 1.55
CA ALA A 204 23.75 -1.90 0.99
C ALA A 204 23.75 -1.66 -0.53
N GLN A 205 24.46 -0.65 -1.02
CA GLN A 205 24.59 -0.36 -2.46
C GLN A 205 25.14 -1.53 -3.27
N ARG A 206 26.07 -2.31 -2.70
CA ARG A 206 26.67 -3.45 -3.37
C ARG A 206 25.74 -4.64 -3.56
N VAL A 207 24.66 -4.71 -2.80
CA VAL A 207 23.73 -5.85 -2.77
C VAL A 207 22.26 -5.46 -3.01
N THR A 208 22.00 -4.25 -3.52
CA THR A 208 20.65 -3.72 -3.76
C THR A 208 19.74 -4.62 -4.62
N GLN A 209 20.34 -5.45 -5.48
CA GLN A 209 19.62 -6.38 -6.37
C GLN A 209 19.74 -7.84 -5.93
N LEU A 210 20.27 -8.10 -4.75
CA LEU A 210 20.63 -9.45 -4.28
C LEU A 210 19.84 -9.84 -3.03
N SER A 211 18.51 -9.68 -3.07
CA SER A 211 17.63 -10.13 -1.99
C SER A 211 17.61 -11.66 -1.92
N GLY A 212 17.52 -12.21 -0.69
CA GLY A 212 17.43 -13.66 -0.45
C GLY A 212 18.76 -14.41 -0.46
N LEU A 213 19.91 -13.71 -0.54
CA LEU A 213 21.21 -14.36 -0.42
C LEU A 213 21.47 -14.90 0.98
N LYS A 214 22.07 -16.08 1.05
CA LYS A 214 22.58 -16.62 2.31
C LYS A 214 23.92 -15.97 2.68
N VAL A 215 23.98 -15.52 3.93
CA VAL A 215 25.15 -14.86 4.50
C VAL A 215 25.57 -15.47 5.83
N ILE A 216 26.85 -15.40 6.13
CA ILE A 216 27.42 -15.75 7.43
C ILE A 216 27.77 -14.47 8.16
N ALA A 217 27.18 -14.26 9.34
CA ALA A 217 27.42 -13.11 10.19
C ALA A 217 28.50 -13.40 11.23
N ARG A 218 29.44 -12.45 11.39
CA ARG A 218 30.43 -12.43 12.46
C ARG A 218 30.25 -11.17 13.27
N PHE A 219 29.86 -11.35 14.52
CA PHE A 219 29.71 -10.24 15.47
C PHE A 219 31.09 -9.89 16.02
N LYS A 220 31.49 -8.63 15.94
CA LYS A 220 32.75 -8.14 16.56
C LYS A 220 32.52 -8.06 18.07
N ALA A 221 33.55 -8.32 18.84
CA ALA A 221 33.50 -8.15 20.29
C ALA A 221 33.06 -6.71 20.64
N PRO A 222 32.25 -6.51 21.68
CA PRO A 222 31.82 -5.19 22.11
C PRO A 222 32.97 -4.31 22.56
#